data_dd8a117c22c6dfb8758bc6c4eb407c7e
#
_entry.id   dd8a117c22c6dfb8758bc6c4eb407c7e
#
_cell.length_a   1.000
_cell.length_b   1.000
_cell.length_c   1.000
_cell.angle_alpha   90.00
_cell.angle_beta   90.00
_cell.angle_gamma   90.00
#
_symmetry.space_group_name_H-M   'P 1'
#
loop_
_entity.id
_entity.type
_entity.pdbx_description
1 polymer ?
#
loop_
_entity_poly.entity_id
_entity_poly.type
_entity_poly.pdbx_seq_one_letter_code
_entity_poly.pdbx_strand_id
1 'polypeptide(L)'
;MTSIGVVIVTWNSGATIDRCLESCAGHSITVVDNASTDDTVDRVRRHADVYLIANAENRGFAAAANQGIARTPDDTVLLLNPDVELLDKVEPLAEACTGSGIVIAAGRLVDSSGATQKGFTVRRLPTPLALTFEVLGLNRIFPSNHVNHRYRCLDLDLDAEADVEQPAGAFLMFRREFWREIGGFDERFFPVWFEDVDFSKRALERGRIRYLPSVAAKHKGAASIASLEWASREVYWYVSLLRYASKHFTPSKFRGVCGAVVLGSAVRSLIGFFERRTLKVIAVYARTAGLSLRCMVFGRMPNATPVAAVQQGSRVRTITGSTK
;
A
#
# COMPACT_ATOMS: atom_id res chain seq x y z
N MET A 1 27.26 -14.16 -6.46
CA MET A 1 25.81 -13.93 -6.70
C MET A 1 25.30 -13.12 -5.56
N THR A 2 24.55 -12.06 -5.82
CA THR A 2 23.94 -11.23 -4.79
C THR A 2 22.85 -12.06 -4.09
N SER A 3 22.90 -12.18 -2.77
CA SER A 3 21.86 -12.90 -2.02
C SER A 3 20.57 -12.07 -1.98
N ILE A 4 19.43 -12.71 -2.21
CA ILE A 4 18.12 -12.08 -2.25
C ILE A 4 17.27 -12.61 -1.10
N GLY A 5 16.89 -11.72 -0.19
CA GLY A 5 15.94 -12.00 0.87
C GLY A 5 14.55 -11.54 0.49
N VAL A 6 13.59 -12.45 0.48
CA VAL A 6 12.17 -12.15 0.22
C VAL A 6 11.49 -11.79 1.53
N VAL A 7 10.86 -10.64 1.59
CA VAL A 7 10.08 -10.19 2.76
C VAL A 7 8.61 -10.10 2.39
N ILE A 8 7.77 -10.82 3.12
CA ILE A 8 6.33 -10.89 2.88
C ILE A 8 5.60 -10.46 4.16
N VAL A 9 4.70 -9.50 4.04
CA VAL A 9 3.81 -9.09 5.15
C VAL A 9 2.46 -9.72 4.95
N THR A 10 1.98 -10.47 5.96
CA THR A 10 0.67 -11.13 5.90
C THR A 10 -0.31 -10.54 6.91
N TRP A 11 -1.58 -10.51 6.53
CA TRP A 11 -2.72 -10.29 7.40
C TRP A 11 -3.96 -10.91 6.75
N ASN A 12 -4.46 -12.00 7.33
CA ASN A 12 -5.57 -12.80 6.80
C ASN A 12 -5.35 -13.19 5.32
N SER A 13 -4.21 -13.83 5.06
CA SER A 13 -3.73 -14.15 3.70
C SER A 13 -3.74 -15.64 3.40
N GLY A 14 -4.43 -16.46 4.21
CA GLY A 14 -4.46 -17.91 4.08
C GLY A 14 -4.83 -18.41 2.69
N ALA A 15 -5.70 -17.71 1.97
CA ALA A 15 -6.12 -18.10 0.62
C ALA A 15 -5.03 -17.96 -0.48
N THR A 16 -3.91 -17.28 -0.20
CA THR A 16 -2.92 -16.93 -1.23
C THR A 16 -1.49 -17.27 -0.84
N ILE A 17 -1.19 -17.32 0.45
CA ILE A 17 0.18 -17.37 0.96
C ILE A 17 0.98 -18.60 0.48
N ASP A 18 0.38 -19.78 0.38
CA ASP A 18 1.09 -20.99 -0.03
C ASP A 18 1.71 -20.82 -1.44
N ARG A 19 0.92 -20.34 -2.43
CA ARG A 19 1.42 -20.10 -3.79
C ARG A 19 2.49 -19.03 -3.86
N CYS A 20 2.36 -17.98 -3.05
CA CYS A 20 3.37 -16.94 -2.93
C CYS A 20 4.68 -17.55 -2.44
N LEU A 21 4.67 -18.33 -1.36
CA LEU A 21 5.86 -18.99 -0.80
C LEU A 21 6.48 -20.00 -1.76
N GLU A 22 5.66 -20.83 -2.40
CA GLU A 22 6.11 -21.80 -3.41
C GLU A 22 6.83 -21.13 -4.58
N SER A 23 6.32 -19.96 -5.03
CA SER A 23 6.94 -19.20 -6.13
C SER A 23 8.27 -18.55 -5.75
N CYS A 24 8.54 -18.40 -4.44
CA CYS A 24 9.78 -17.84 -3.90
C CYS A 24 10.83 -18.91 -3.55
N ALA A 25 10.58 -20.18 -3.91
CA ALA A 25 11.49 -21.28 -3.56
C ALA A 25 12.92 -21.02 -4.04
N GLY A 26 13.91 -21.35 -3.19
CA GLY A 26 15.34 -21.12 -3.46
C GLY A 26 15.87 -19.78 -2.96
N HIS A 27 15.01 -18.88 -2.45
CA HIS A 27 15.41 -17.65 -1.77
C HIS A 27 15.24 -17.77 -0.26
N SER A 28 15.93 -16.91 0.48
CA SER A 28 15.71 -16.71 1.92
C SER A 28 14.38 -15.96 2.12
N ILE A 29 13.44 -16.56 2.85
CA ILE A 29 12.09 -15.99 3.00
C ILE A 29 11.85 -15.59 4.46
N THR A 30 11.46 -14.34 4.67
CA THR A 30 10.98 -13.82 5.96
C THR A 30 9.51 -13.41 5.82
N VAL A 31 8.63 -14.05 6.57
CA VAL A 31 7.22 -13.67 6.68
C VAL A 31 6.99 -12.92 7.98
N VAL A 32 6.35 -11.78 7.90
CA VAL A 32 5.86 -11.04 9.07
C VAL A 32 4.35 -11.06 9.08
N ASP A 33 3.79 -11.85 10.00
CA ASP A 33 2.35 -11.92 10.17
C ASP A 33 1.86 -10.84 11.13
N ASN A 34 0.94 -10.03 10.68
CA ASN A 34 0.39 -8.87 11.40
C ASN A 34 -0.87 -9.22 12.21
N ALA A 35 -0.80 -10.29 13.02
CA ALA A 35 -1.90 -10.81 13.84
C ALA A 35 -3.09 -11.28 12.98
N SER A 36 -2.86 -12.19 12.06
CA SER A 36 -3.90 -12.88 11.31
C SER A 36 -4.81 -13.68 12.25
N THR A 37 -6.09 -13.75 11.91
CA THR A 37 -7.11 -14.51 12.65
C THR A 37 -7.62 -15.72 11.86
N ASP A 38 -7.18 -15.88 10.62
CA ASP A 38 -7.42 -17.05 9.78
C ASP A 38 -6.25 -18.07 9.89
N ASP A 39 -6.20 -19.04 8.99
CA ASP A 39 -5.19 -20.10 8.96
C ASP A 39 -3.81 -19.68 8.38
N THR A 40 -3.57 -18.37 8.15
CA THR A 40 -2.33 -17.84 7.54
C THR A 40 -1.09 -18.35 8.27
N VAL A 41 -1.03 -18.17 9.59
CA VAL A 41 0.13 -18.54 10.41
C VAL A 41 0.41 -20.05 10.35
N ASP A 42 -0.63 -20.86 10.40
CA ASP A 42 -0.50 -22.32 10.35
C ASP A 42 -0.04 -22.80 8.97
N ARG A 43 -0.43 -22.11 7.89
CA ARG A 43 0.06 -22.35 6.54
C ARG A 43 1.54 -22.03 6.43
N VAL A 44 1.97 -20.84 6.86
CA VAL A 44 3.37 -20.43 6.83
C VAL A 44 4.26 -21.41 7.59
N ARG A 45 3.83 -21.90 8.75
CA ARG A 45 4.58 -22.88 9.57
C ARG A 45 4.83 -24.23 8.90
N ARG A 46 4.07 -24.59 7.85
CA ARG A 46 4.31 -25.82 7.08
C ARG A 46 5.51 -25.72 6.16
N HIS A 47 5.97 -24.50 5.85
CA HIS A 47 7.15 -24.25 5.03
C HIS A 47 8.38 -24.12 5.94
N ALA A 48 9.16 -25.21 6.04
CA ALA A 48 10.28 -25.32 7.00
C ALA A 48 11.39 -24.27 6.79
N ASP A 49 11.57 -23.79 5.55
CA ASP A 49 12.61 -22.85 5.16
C ASP A 49 12.19 -21.38 5.31
N VAL A 50 11.00 -21.11 5.86
CA VAL A 50 10.48 -19.78 6.05
C VAL A 50 10.70 -19.30 7.48
N TYR A 51 11.34 -18.13 7.62
CA TYR A 51 11.44 -17.48 8.91
C TYR A 51 10.18 -16.68 9.19
N LEU A 52 9.41 -17.06 10.21
CA LEU A 52 8.15 -16.42 10.59
C LEU A 52 8.31 -15.52 11.82
N ILE A 53 7.85 -14.28 11.69
CA ILE A 53 7.62 -13.35 12.79
C ILE A 53 6.12 -13.18 12.95
N ALA A 54 5.53 -13.67 14.02
CA ALA A 54 4.11 -13.52 14.32
C ALA A 54 3.91 -12.39 15.35
N ASN A 55 3.36 -11.27 14.91
CA ASN A 55 3.06 -10.14 15.78
C ASN A 55 1.77 -10.42 16.60
N ALA A 56 1.75 -9.99 17.86
CA ALA A 56 0.56 -10.11 18.71
C ALA A 56 -0.57 -9.14 18.33
N GLU A 57 -0.25 -8.08 17.60
CA GLU A 57 -1.18 -7.05 17.14
C GLU A 57 -0.83 -6.58 15.73
N ASN A 58 -1.79 -6.04 15.00
CA ASN A 58 -1.54 -5.46 13.68
C ASN A 58 -0.82 -4.12 13.83
N ARG A 59 0.48 -4.11 13.47
CA ARG A 59 1.37 -2.94 13.51
C ARG A 59 1.30 -2.06 12.26
N GLY A 60 0.50 -2.43 11.28
CA GLY A 60 0.44 -1.82 9.97
C GLY A 60 1.52 -2.37 9.01
N PHE A 61 1.27 -2.18 7.70
CA PHE A 61 2.16 -2.72 6.66
C PHE A 61 3.59 -2.17 6.76
N ALA A 62 3.75 -0.86 6.88
CA ALA A 62 5.06 -0.21 6.94
C ALA A 62 5.94 -0.75 8.09
N ALA A 63 5.37 -0.86 9.30
CA ALA A 63 6.11 -1.36 10.47
C ALA A 63 6.48 -2.84 10.32
N ALA A 64 5.57 -3.67 9.80
CA ALA A 64 5.84 -5.08 9.55
C ALA A 64 6.88 -5.29 8.43
N ALA A 65 6.80 -4.49 7.35
CA ALA A 65 7.82 -4.52 6.29
C ALA A 65 9.21 -4.13 6.84
N ASN A 66 9.29 -3.04 7.62
CA ASN A 66 10.54 -2.64 8.27
C ASN A 66 11.09 -3.75 9.19
N GLN A 67 10.23 -4.41 9.95
CA GLN A 67 10.61 -5.51 10.84
C GLN A 67 11.20 -6.70 10.06
N GLY A 68 10.57 -7.10 8.95
CA GLY A 68 11.06 -8.17 8.09
C GLY A 68 12.39 -7.81 7.40
N ILE A 69 12.49 -6.59 6.85
CA ILE A 69 13.69 -6.10 6.17
C ILE A 69 14.87 -5.99 7.14
N ALA A 70 14.65 -5.55 8.36
CA ALA A 70 15.68 -5.48 9.37
C ALA A 70 16.20 -6.88 9.78
N ARG A 71 15.36 -7.90 9.67
CA ARG A 71 15.67 -9.29 10.09
C ARG A 71 16.38 -10.10 9.02
N THR A 72 16.11 -9.85 7.73
CA THR A 72 16.79 -10.60 6.65
C THR A 72 18.29 -10.34 6.65
N PRO A 73 19.12 -11.39 6.52
CA PRO A 73 20.57 -11.21 6.44
C PRO A 73 21.04 -10.70 5.08
N ASP A 74 20.20 -10.83 4.06
CA ASP A 74 20.56 -10.62 2.66
C ASP A 74 20.75 -9.13 2.34
N ASP A 75 21.64 -8.84 1.38
CA ASP A 75 21.99 -7.48 0.98
C ASP A 75 20.92 -6.85 0.06
N THR A 76 20.22 -7.69 -0.70
CA THR A 76 19.13 -7.26 -1.58
C THR A 76 17.81 -7.81 -1.09
N VAL A 77 16.81 -6.97 -1.03
CA VAL A 77 15.49 -7.30 -0.51
C VAL A 77 14.45 -7.24 -1.61
N LEU A 78 13.70 -8.30 -1.76
CA LEU A 78 12.46 -8.34 -2.51
C LEU A 78 11.29 -8.21 -1.53
N LEU A 79 10.63 -7.05 -1.51
CA LEU A 79 9.35 -6.88 -0.80
C LEU A 79 8.23 -7.38 -1.69
N LEU A 80 7.46 -8.34 -1.20
CA LEU A 80 6.42 -9.04 -1.97
C LEU A 80 5.12 -9.11 -1.18
N ASN A 81 3.99 -8.82 -1.82
CA ASN A 81 2.69 -9.04 -1.20
C ASN A 81 2.32 -10.53 -1.16
N PRO A 82 1.52 -10.99 -0.16
CA PRO A 82 1.16 -12.40 0.00
C PRO A 82 0.18 -12.94 -1.07
N ASP A 83 -0.32 -12.09 -1.96
CA ASP A 83 -1.20 -12.41 -3.08
C ASP A 83 -0.50 -12.27 -4.44
N VAL A 84 0.84 -12.20 -4.42
CA VAL A 84 1.72 -12.19 -5.59
C VAL A 84 2.36 -13.58 -5.76
N GLU A 85 2.42 -14.05 -6.99
CA GLU A 85 3.05 -15.30 -7.43
C GLU A 85 4.10 -14.96 -8.50
N LEU A 86 5.37 -15.21 -8.23
CA LEU A 86 6.45 -14.96 -9.18
C LEU A 86 6.31 -15.89 -10.38
N LEU A 87 6.41 -15.35 -11.59
CA LEU A 87 6.35 -16.11 -12.85
C LEU A 87 7.74 -16.29 -13.47
N ASP A 88 8.64 -15.35 -13.20
CA ASP A 88 10.00 -15.32 -13.73
C ASP A 88 11.02 -15.23 -12.60
N LYS A 89 12.28 -15.48 -12.94
CA LYS A 89 13.42 -15.28 -12.05
C LYS A 89 13.58 -13.80 -11.69
N VAL A 90 13.88 -13.51 -10.43
CA VAL A 90 13.95 -12.14 -9.90
C VAL A 90 15.37 -11.54 -9.89
N GLU A 91 16.39 -12.34 -10.25
CA GLU A 91 17.78 -11.91 -10.29
C GLU A 91 18.01 -10.67 -11.16
N PRO A 92 17.33 -10.49 -12.34
CA PRO A 92 17.51 -9.27 -13.13
C PRO A 92 17.10 -8.00 -12.37
N LEU A 93 16.13 -8.06 -11.43
CA LEU A 93 15.79 -6.92 -10.57
C LEU A 93 16.93 -6.62 -9.58
N ALA A 94 17.56 -7.65 -9.02
CA ALA A 94 18.70 -7.49 -8.11
C ALA A 94 19.91 -6.92 -8.85
N GLU A 95 20.20 -7.41 -10.04
CA GLU A 95 21.26 -6.89 -10.91
C GLU A 95 21.04 -5.42 -11.25
N ALA A 96 19.83 -5.02 -11.59
CA ALA A 96 19.49 -3.62 -11.84
C ALA A 96 19.78 -2.74 -10.62
N CYS A 97 19.52 -3.20 -9.40
CA CYS A 97 19.82 -2.47 -8.17
C CYS A 97 21.33 -2.35 -7.87
N THR A 98 22.19 -3.14 -8.51
CA THR A 98 23.67 -3.00 -8.42
C THR A 98 24.20 -2.00 -9.44
N GLY A 99 23.40 -1.65 -10.44
CA GLY A 99 23.73 -0.68 -11.47
C GLY A 99 23.83 0.75 -10.93
N SER A 100 24.62 1.58 -11.63
CA SER A 100 24.84 2.96 -11.22
C SER A 100 23.54 3.77 -11.18
N GLY A 101 23.19 4.26 -10.00
CA GLY A 101 22.10 5.19 -9.78
C GLY A 101 20.69 4.59 -9.77
N ILE A 102 20.52 3.27 -9.87
CA ILE A 102 19.23 2.60 -9.67
C ILE A 102 19.12 2.20 -8.19
N VAL A 103 18.11 2.68 -7.51
CA VAL A 103 17.90 2.47 -6.07
C VAL A 103 16.73 1.52 -5.78
N ILE A 104 15.78 1.42 -6.69
CA ILE A 104 14.66 0.47 -6.67
C ILE A 104 14.51 -0.12 -8.07
N ALA A 105 14.23 -1.42 -8.15
CA ALA A 105 13.75 -2.10 -9.35
C ALA A 105 12.39 -2.74 -9.09
N ALA A 106 11.53 -2.78 -10.10
CA ALA A 106 10.21 -3.38 -10.01
C ALA A 106 9.87 -4.14 -11.29
N GLY A 107 9.17 -5.24 -11.14
CA GLY A 107 8.71 -6.06 -12.24
C GLY A 107 7.29 -5.75 -12.71
N ARG A 108 6.84 -6.50 -13.70
CA ARG A 108 5.49 -6.45 -14.27
C ARG A 108 4.50 -7.21 -13.37
N LEU A 109 3.42 -6.55 -13.00
CA LEU A 109 2.29 -7.23 -12.37
C LEU A 109 1.22 -7.54 -13.42
N VAL A 110 0.85 -8.82 -13.50
CA VAL A 110 -0.22 -9.31 -14.39
C VAL A 110 -1.41 -9.81 -13.57
N ASP A 111 -2.59 -9.73 -14.15
CA ASP A 111 -3.81 -10.29 -13.56
C ASP A 111 -3.94 -11.80 -13.83
N SER A 112 -5.07 -12.40 -13.44
CA SER A 112 -5.33 -13.80 -13.65
C SER A 112 -5.42 -14.23 -15.12
N SER A 113 -5.63 -13.28 -16.04
CA SER A 113 -5.65 -13.53 -17.49
C SER A 113 -4.27 -13.39 -18.13
N GLY A 114 -3.25 -12.94 -17.39
CA GLY A 114 -1.91 -12.62 -17.89
C GLY A 114 -1.79 -11.19 -18.44
N ALA A 115 -2.84 -10.38 -18.35
CA ALA A 115 -2.78 -9.00 -18.82
C ALA A 115 -2.10 -8.10 -17.77
N THR A 116 -1.23 -7.19 -18.26
CA THR A 116 -0.58 -6.21 -17.38
C THR A 116 -1.60 -5.33 -16.67
N GLN A 117 -1.48 -5.21 -15.35
CA GLN A 117 -2.36 -4.37 -14.51
C GLN A 117 -2.04 -2.89 -14.73
N LYS A 118 -2.50 -2.34 -15.87
CA LYS A 118 -2.28 -0.92 -16.24
C LYS A 118 -2.83 0.02 -15.18
N GLY A 119 -2.07 1.07 -14.85
CA GLY A 119 -2.46 2.04 -13.83
C GLY A 119 -2.37 1.52 -12.38
N PHE A 120 -1.92 0.27 -12.19
CA PHE A 120 -1.57 -0.30 -10.89
C PHE A 120 -0.08 -0.64 -10.81
N THR A 121 0.46 -1.39 -11.78
CA THR A 121 1.88 -1.79 -11.82
C THR A 121 2.82 -0.61 -11.66
N VAL A 122 2.54 0.47 -12.39
CA VAL A 122 3.29 1.73 -12.33
C VAL A 122 2.33 2.90 -12.34
N ARG A 123 2.66 3.92 -11.57
CA ARG A 123 2.00 5.23 -11.53
C ARG A 123 3.04 6.34 -11.50
N ARG A 124 2.61 7.56 -11.73
CA ARG A 124 3.39 8.74 -11.35
C ARG A 124 3.14 9.08 -9.90
N LEU A 125 4.06 9.79 -9.28
CA LEU A 125 3.83 10.33 -7.94
C LEU A 125 2.61 11.26 -7.95
N PRO A 126 1.71 11.13 -6.95
CA PRO A 126 0.50 11.93 -6.94
C PRO A 126 0.82 13.42 -6.78
N THR A 127 0.29 14.23 -7.70
CA THR A 127 0.30 15.69 -7.58
C THR A 127 -0.93 16.17 -6.79
N PRO A 128 -0.94 17.40 -6.27
CA PRO A 128 -2.14 17.96 -5.64
C PRO A 128 -3.39 17.88 -6.54
N LEU A 129 -3.21 18.09 -7.84
CA LEU A 129 -4.31 18.01 -8.82
C LEU A 129 -4.80 16.57 -9.00
N ALA A 130 -3.87 15.59 -9.09
CA ALA A 130 -4.23 14.18 -9.18
C ALA A 130 -5.03 13.71 -7.95
N LEU A 131 -4.60 14.08 -6.74
CA LEU A 131 -5.34 13.76 -5.52
C LEU A 131 -6.71 14.46 -5.47
N THR A 132 -6.79 15.71 -5.92
CA THR A 132 -8.06 16.46 -6.02
C THR A 132 -9.05 15.72 -6.93
N PHE A 133 -8.62 15.29 -8.11
CA PHE A 133 -9.46 14.54 -9.06
C PHE A 133 -9.91 13.19 -8.48
N GLU A 134 -9.02 12.51 -7.74
CA GLU A 134 -9.33 11.22 -7.11
C GLU A 134 -10.40 11.39 -6.00
N VAL A 135 -10.22 12.35 -5.08
CA VAL A 135 -11.14 12.55 -3.95
C VAL A 135 -12.49 13.15 -4.38
N LEU A 136 -12.52 13.95 -5.44
CA LEU A 136 -13.76 14.43 -6.05
C LEU A 136 -14.48 13.38 -6.91
N GLY A 137 -13.82 12.24 -7.19
CA GLY A 137 -14.39 11.19 -8.05
C GLY A 137 -14.38 11.51 -9.53
N LEU A 138 -13.69 12.57 -9.97
CA LEU A 138 -13.63 12.99 -11.37
C LEU A 138 -12.98 11.93 -12.26
N ASN A 139 -12.03 11.16 -11.73
CA ASN A 139 -11.40 10.05 -12.45
C ASN A 139 -12.37 8.89 -12.71
N ARG A 140 -13.42 8.74 -11.87
CA ARG A 140 -14.47 7.74 -12.08
C ARG A 140 -15.51 8.19 -13.10
N ILE A 141 -15.85 9.48 -13.08
CA ILE A 141 -16.86 10.05 -14.00
C ILE A 141 -16.29 10.25 -15.40
N PHE A 142 -15.03 10.69 -15.46
CA PHE A 142 -14.31 10.95 -16.70
C PHE A 142 -12.98 10.18 -16.72
N PRO A 143 -12.99 8.83 -16.90
CA PRO A 143 -11.79 8.01 -16.76
C PRO A 143 -10.69 8.34 -17.78
N SER A 144 -11.03 8.87 -18.94
CA SER A 144 -10.10 9.30 -19.99
C SER A 144 -9.56 10.73 -19.82
N ASN A 145 -9.84 11.41 -18.69
CA ASN A 145 -9.30 12.75 -18.47
C ASN A 145 -7.76 12.73 -18.38
N HIS A 146 -7.12 13.82 -18.82
CA HIS A 146 -5.67 13.92 -18.91
C HIS A 146 -4.96 13.73 -17.55
N VAL A 147 -5.56 14.16 -16.43
CA VAL A 147 -4.99 14.03 -15.09
C VAL A 147 -4.91 12.55 -14.69
N ASN A 148 -6.00 11.81 -14.89
CA ASN A 148 -6.06 10.37 -14.62
C ASN A 148 -5.10 9.59 -15.54
N HIS A 149 -5.11 9.91 -16.83
CA HIS A 149 -4.25 9.29 -17.83
C HIS A 149 -2.78 9.43 -17.46
N ARG A 150 -2.36 10.66 -17.12
CA ARG A 150 -1.00 10.94 -16.67
C ARG A 150 -0.66 10.26 -15.35
N TYR A 151 -1.54 10.36 -14.34
CA TYR A 151 -1.30 9.80 -13.00
C TYR A 151 -1.13 8.28 -13.03
N ARG A 152 -1.94 7.60 -13.83
CA ARG A 152 -1.92 6.14 -13.94
C ARG A 152 -0.95 5.60 -15.00
N CYS A 153 -0.10 6.45 -15.57
CA CYS A 153 0.86 6.08 -16.64
C CYS A 153 0.21 5.31 -17.78
N LEU A 154 -1.00 5.72 -18.21
CA LEU A 154 -1.69 5.02 -19.30
C LEU A 154 -1.07 5.29 -20.67
N ASP A 155 -0.14 6.24 -20.74
CA ASP A 155 0.70 6.61 -21.88
C ASP A 155 2.03 5.85 -21.92
N LEU A 156 2.39 5.11 -20.86
CA LEU A 156 3.64 4.38 -20.79
C LEU A 156 3.53 3.05 -21.53
N ASP A 157 4.54 2.74 -22.34
CA ASP A 157 4.73 1.40 -22.88
C ASP A 157 5.23 0.47 -21.76
N LEU A 158 4.33 -0.39 -21.28
CA LEU A 158 4.64 -1.35 -20.22
C LEU A 158 5.30 -2.64 -20.71
N ASP A 159 5.58 -2.75 -22.02
CA ASP A 159 6.36 -3.84 -22.60
C ASP A 159 7.84 -3.48 -22.76
N ALA A 160 8.20 -2.20 -22.54
CA ALA A 160 9.57 -1.69 -22.56
C ALA A 160 10.08 -1.33 -21.16
N GLU A 161 11.39 -1.48 -20.95
CA GLU A 161 12.06 -0.99 -19.74
C GLU A 161 11.96 0.53 -19.64
N ALA A 162 11.72 1.05 -18.44
CA ALA A 162 11.59 2.49 -18.23
C ALA A 162 12.04 2.92 -16.83
N ASP A 163 12.49 4.16 -16.73
CA ASP A 163 12.58 4.83 -15.44
C ASP A 163 11.17 5.32 -15.05
N VAL A 164 10.74 4.97 -13.84
CA VAL A 164 9.38 5.21 -13.37
C VAL A 164 9.37 5.96 -12.04
N GLU A 165 8.22 6.51 -11.66
CA GLU A 165 8.15 7.29 -10.42
C GLU A 165 7.63 6.47 -9.23
N GLN A 166 6.60 5.65 -9.42
CA GLN A 166 5.95 4.91 -8.35
C GLN A 166 5.48 3.55 -8.87
N PRO A 167 6.30 2.52 -8.76
CA PRO A 167 5.84 1.14 -8.93
C PRO A 167 4.99 0.72 -7.72
N ALA A 168 4.13 -0.27 -7.92
CA ALA A 168 3.30 -0.82 -6.85
C ALA A 168 4.16 -1.45 -5.74
N GLY A 169 3.86 -1.13 -4.48
CA GLY A 169 4.53 -1.70 -3.30
C GLY A 169 4.40 -3.22 -3.17
N ALA A 170 3.59 -3.85 -4.03
CA ALA A 170 3.37 -5.28 -4.05
C ALA A 170 4.55 -6.10 -4.58
N PHE A 171 5.48 -5.48 -5.32
CA PHE A 171 6.61 -6.16 -5.97
C PHE A 171 7.78 -5.20 -6.18
N LEU A 172 8.60 -4.98 -5.13
CA LEU A 172 9.72 -4.04 -5.12
C LEU A 172 11.02 -4.73 -4.73
N MET A 173 12.09 -4.48 -5.51
CA MET A 173 13.44 -4.89 -5.20
C MET A 173 14.30 -3.66 -4.88
N PHE A 174 15.11 -3.73 -3.83
CA PHE A 174 16.05 -2.68 -3.46
C PHE A 174 17.17 -3.24 -2.58
N ARG A 175 18.28 -2.51 -2.46
CA ARG A 175 19.35 -2.88 -1.53
C ARG A 175 18.94 -2.53 -0.09
N ARG A 176 19.20 -3.43 0.85
CA ARG A 176 18.90 -3.23 2.28
C ARG A 176 19.63 -2.00 2.86
N GLU A 177 20.85 -1.75 2.41
CA GLU A 177 21.60 -0.54 2.78
C GLU A 177 20.85 0.73 2.36
N PHE A 178 20.39 0.79 1.11
CA PHE A 178 19.59 1.91 0.62
C PHE A 178 18.31 2.14 1.46
N TRP A 179 17.59 1.06 1.80
CA TRP A 179 16.43 1.15 2.70
C TRP A 179 16.81 1.78 4.04
N ARG A 180 17.99 1.41 4.61
CA ARG A 180 18.50 1.96 5.87
C ARG A 180 18.86 3.44 5.74
N GLU A 181 19.54 3.83 4.64
CA GLU A 181 19.96 5.20 4.35
C GLU A 181 18.80 6.19 4.30
N ILE A 182 17.66 5.77 3.71
CA ILE A 182 16.48 6.64 3.61
C ILE A 182 15.51 6.50 4.79
N GLY A 183 15.88 5.71 5.82
CA GLY A 183 15.12 5.56 7.05
C GLY A 183 13.92 4.62 6.94
N GLY A 184 13.92 3.68 6.00
CA GLY A 184 12.88 2.67 5.84
C GLY A 184 11.53 3.20 5.37
N PHE A 185 10.50 2.39 5.53
CA PHE A 185 9.11 2.82 5.32
C PHE A 185 8.65 3.68 6.49
N ASP A 186 7.88 4.73 6.23
CA ASP A 186 7.33 5.63 7.25
C ASP A 186 6.12 4.96 7.95
N GLU A 187 6.33 4.49 9.17
CA GLU A 187 5.33 3.74 9.96
C GLU A 187 4.09 4.55 10.34
N ARG A 188 4.11 5.86 10.13
CA ARG A 188 2.94 6.71 10.32
C ARG A 188 1.84 6.43 9.30
N PHE A 189 2.16 5.79 8.17
CA PHE A 189 1.17 5.30 7.20
C PHE A 189 0.51 4.01 7.71
N PHE A 190 -0.29 4.16 8.73
CA PHE A 190 -0.99 3.06 9.39
C PHE A 190 -2.48 3.03 9.00
N PRO A 191 -3.09 1.87 8.77
CA PRO A 191 -2.45 0.54 8.72
C PRO A 191 -1.82 0.21 7.37
N VAL A 192 -2.18 0.95 6.30
CA VAL A 192 -1.77 0.68 4.91
C VAL A 192 -2.09 1.89 4.03
N TRP A 193 -1.58 1.90 2.80
CA TRP A 193 -1.63 2.90 1.74
C TRP A 193 -0.69 4.08 1.92
N PHE A 194 -0.11 4.48 0.79
CA PHE A 194 0.82 5.58 0.61
C PHE A 194 2.21 5.39 1.23
N GLU A 195 2.48 4.31 1.97
CA GLU A 195 3.82 3.99 2.47
C GLU A 195 4.80 3.71 1.33
N ASP A 196 4.35 3.01 0.28
CA ASP A 196 5.11 2.73 -0.95
C ASP A 196 5.29 3.99 -1.82
N VAL A 197 4.27 4.83 -1.88
CA VAL A 197 4.30 6.14 -2.57
C VAL A 197 5.31 7.08 -1.89
N ASP A 198 5.28 7.13 -0.55
CA ASP A 198 6.23 7.90 0.26
C ASP A 198 7.66 7.38 0.08
N PHE A 199 7.82 6.06 0.13
CA PHE A 199 9.12 5.41 -0.06
C PHE A 199 9.70 5.71 -1.44
N SER A 200 8.90 5.56 -2.49
CA SER A 200 9.28 5.90 -3.87
C SER A 200 9.63 7.38 -4.03
N LYS A 201 8.86 8.28 -3.40
CA LYS A 201 9.14 9.72 -3.43
C LYS A 201 10.49 10.07 -2.83
N ARG A 202 10.84 9.47 -1.68
CA ARG A 202 12.14 9.67 -1.03
C ARG A 202 13.28 8.99 -1.80
N ALA A 203 12.99 7.85 -2.42
CA ALA A 203 13.94 7.11 -3.25
C ALA A 203 14.39 7.93 -4.47
N LEU A 204 13.48 8.62 -5.14
CA LEU A 204 13.77 9.45 -6.31
C LEU A 204 14.65 10.67 -5.99
N GLU A 205 14.79 11.04 -4.73
CA GLU A 205 15.75 12.07 -4.29
C GLU A 205 17.19 11.53 -4.22
N ARG A 206 17.38 10.22 -4.31
CA ARG A 206 18.67 9.52 -4.19
C ARG A 206 19.09 8.80 -5.46
N GLY A 207 18.14 8.47 -6.36
CA GLY A 207 18.44 7.76 -7.58
C GLY A 207 17.22 7.50 -8.44
N ARG A 208 17.32 6.55 -9.35
CA ARG A 208 16.26 6.19 -10.30
C ARG A 208 15.55 4.92 -9.84
N ILE A 209 14.29 4.80 -10.23
CA ILE A 209 13.48 3.60 -10.06
C ILE A 209 13.31 2.97 -11.43
N ARG A 210 13.76 1.73 -11.61
CA ARG A 210 13.73 1.01 -12.88
C ARG A 210 12.57 0.01 -12.90
N TYR A 211 11.78 0.06 -13.96
CA TYR A 211 10.78 -0.94 -14.30
C TYR A 211 11.35 -1.91 -15.34
N LEU A 212 11.31 -3.22 -15.04
CA LEU A 212 11.76 -4.31 -15.91
C LEU A 212 10.58 -5.22 -16.25
N PRO A 213 9.96 -5.09 -17.43
CA PRO A 213 8.82 -5.90 -17.82
C PRO A 213 9.16 -7.38 -18.08
N SER A 214 10.44 -7.70 -18.27
CA SER A 214 10.93 -9.08 -18.43
C SER A 214 10.82 -9.93 -17.17
N VAL A 215 10.59 -9.30 -16.00
CA VAL A 215 10.35 -10.01 -14.74
C VAL A 215 8.90 -9.81 -14.34
N ALA A 216 8.09 -10.83 -14.55
CA ALA A 216 6.66 -10.77 -14.29
C ALA A 216 6.26 -11.54 -13.02
N ALA A 217 5.22 -11.03 -12.37
CA ALA A 217 4.57 -11.71 -11.26
C ALA A 217 3.05 -11.57 -11.39
N LYS A 218 2.33 -12.61 -11.03
CA LYS A 218 0.86 -12.62 -11.04
C LYS A 218 0.35 -12.06 -9.72
N HIS A 219 -0.52 -11.06 -9.80
CA HIS A 219 -1.09 -10.41 -8.63
C HIS A 219 -2.61 -10.53 -8.63
N LYS A 220 -3.16 -11.19 -7.62
CA LYS A 220 -4.62 -11.35 -7.49
C LYS A 220 -5.32 -10.05 -7.15
N GLY A 221 -4.64 -9.19 -6.39
CA GLY A 221 -5.12 -7.89 -5.95
C GLY A 221 -6.11 -7.92 -4.79
N ALA A 222 -5.86 -7.05 -3.83
CA ALA A 222 -6.77 -6.66 -2.75
C ALA A 222 -7.26 -7.78 -1.80
N ALA A 223 -6.65 -8.96 -1.77
CA ALA A 223 -7.13 -10.06 -0.92
C ALA A 223 -7.20 -9.66 0.56
N SER A 224 -6.13 -9.12 1.13
CA SER A 224 -6.07 -8.68 2.53
C SER A 224 -6.92 -7.43 2.79
N ILE A 225 -6.97 -6.50 1.82
CA ILE A 225 -7.75 -5.25 1.94
C ILE A 225 -9.26 -5.53 1.87
N ALA A 226 -9.69 -6.57 1.13
CA ALA A 226 -11.08 -6.96 1.01
C ALA A 226 -11.68 -7.42 2.35
N SER A 227 -10.86 -7.93 3.27
CA SER A 227 -11.29 -8.34 4.62
C SER A 227 -11.55 -7.15 5.57
N LEU A 228 -11.07 -5.94 5.23
CA LEU A 228 -11.36 -4.74 6.00
C LEU A 228 -12.81 -4.30 5.83
N GLU A 229 -13.46 -3.96 6.95
CA GLU A 229 -14.77 -3.30 6.90
C GLU A 229 -14.68 -2.04 6.02
N TRP A 230 -15.67 -1.86 5.14
CA TRP A 230 -15.70 -0.75 4.20
C TRP A 230 -15.47 0.63 4.87
N ALA A 231 -16.10 0.88 6.00
CA ALA A 231 -15.99 2.15 6.72
C ALA A 231 -14.54 2.43 7.19
N SER A 232 -13.86 1.42 7.72
CA SER A 232 -12.47 1.50 8.15
C SER A 232 -11.55 1.72 6.95
N ARG A 233 -11.77 1.00 5.86
CA ARG A 233 -11.02 1.11 4.62
C ARG A 233 -11.05 2.54 4.06
N GLU A 234 -12.24 3.15 3.99
CA GLU A 234 -12.39 4.54 3.53
C GLU A 234 -11.61 5.51 4.43
N VAL A 235 -11.80 5.44 5.75
CA VAL A 235 -11.12 6.34 6.69
C VAL A 235 -9.61 6.21 6.60
N TYR A 236 -9.08 4.98 6.56
CA TYR A 236 -7.64 4.75 6.49
C TYR A 236 -7.02 5.31 5.20
N TRP A 237 -7.71 5.13 4.07
CA TRP A 237 -7.26 5.66 2.80
C TRP A 237 -7.15 7.19 2.83
N TYR A 238 -8.18 7.89 3.33
CA TYR A 238 -8.14 9.35 3.45
C TYR A 238 -7.09 9.83 4.46
N VAL A 239 -6.91 9.14 5.57
CA VAL A 239 -5.87 9.44 6.56
C VAL A 239 -4.48 9.35 5.93
N SER A 240 -4.20 8.29 5.20
CA SER A 240 -2.91 8.08 4.53
C SER A 240 -2.69 9.09 3.40
N LEU A 241 -3.73 9.41 2.61
CA LEU A 241 -3.69 10.46 1.59
C LEU A 241 -3.35 11.84 2.19
N LEU A 242 -4.05 12.24 3.26
CA LEU A 242 -3.79 13.52 3.94
C LEU A 242 -2.40 13.57 4.55
N ARG A 243 -1.90 12.43 5.07
CA ARG A 243 -0.55 12.32 5.61
C ARG A 243 0.50 12.51 4.52
N TYR A 244 0.35 11.84 3.39
CA TYR A 244 1.21 12.03 2.23
C TYR A 244 1.20 13.49 1.75
N ALA A 245 0.02 14.07 1.57
CA ALA A 245 -0.12 15.44 1.12
C ALA A 245 0.48 16.45 2.13
N SER A 246 0.30 16.23 3.43
CA SER A 246 0.90 17.05 4.48
C SER A 246 2.43 16.97 4.52
N LYS A 247 2.99 15.80 4.22
CA LYS A 247 4.44 15.56 4.22
C LYS A 247 5.15 16.16 3.01
N HIS A 248 4.51 16.08 1.83
CA HIS A 248 5.19 16.33 0.55
C HIS A 248 4.74 17.57 -0.21
N PHE A 249 3.65 18.20 0.20
CA PHE A 249 3.17 19.40 -0.49
C PHE A 249 3.40 20.66 0.34
N THR A 250 3.50 21.80 -0.33
CA THR A 250 3.49 23.11 0.33
C THR A 250 2.19 23.32 1.10
N PRO A 251 2.17 24.12 2.18
CA PRO A 251 0.96 24.34 2.98
C PRO A 251 -0.26 24.79 2.18
N SER A 252 -0.08 25.61 1.14
CA SER A 252 -1.18 26.08 0.28
C SER A 252 -1.76 24.93 -0.56
N LYS A 253 -0.90 24.13 -1.19
CA LYS A 253 -1.31 22.94 -1.98
C LYS A 253 -1.98 21.89 -1.08
N PHE A 254 -1.45 21.68 0.11
CA PHE A 254 -2.05 20.77 1.10
C PHE A 254 -3.46 21.24 1.50
N ARG A 255 -3.64 22.54 1.82
CA ARG A 255 -4.97 23.10 2.11
C ARG A 255 -5.95 22.91 0.94
N GLY A 256 -5.49 23.06 -0.30
CA GLY A 256 -6.30 22.81 -1.49
C GLY A 256 -6.80 21.35 -1.54
N VAL A 257 -5.92 20.37 -1.28
CA VAL A 257 -6.30 18.96 -1.20
C VAL A 257 -7.29 18.72 -0.05
N CYS A 258 -7.06 19.33 1.12
CA CYS A 258 -8.00 19.26 2.24
C CYS A 258 -9.40 19.79 1.86
N GLY A 259 -9.48 20.92 1.17
CA GLY A 259 -10.76 21.46 0.67
C GLY A 259 -11.46 20.50 -0.30
N ALA A 260 -10.69 19.88 -1.20
CA ALA A 260 -11.23 18.87 -2.12
C ALA A 260 -11.75 17.62 -1.37
N VAL A 261 -11.06 17.18 -0.29
CA VAL A 261 -11.53 16.06 0.55
C VAL A 261 -12.85 16.42 1.25
N VAL A 262 -12.99 17.64 1.79
CA VAL A 262 -14.24 18.09 2.41
C VAL A 262 -15.39 18.05 1.41
N LEU A 263 -15.19 18.64 0.22
CA LEU A 263 -16.20 18.68 -0.83
C LEU A 263 -16.56 17.28 -1.34
N GLY A 264 -15.54 16.46 -1.62
CA GLY A 264 -15.73 15.07 -2.08
C GLY A 264 -16.42 14.19 -1.03
N SER A 265 -16.14 14.44 0.26
CA SER A 265 -16.82 13.75 1.38
C SER A 265 -18.31 14.10 1.43
N ALA A 266 -18.68 15.37 1.22
CA ALA A 266 -20.09 15.80 1.16
C ALA A 266 -20.84 15.10 0.01
N VAL A 267 -20.26 15.10 -1.19
CA VAL A 267 -20.83 14.44 -2.36
C VAL A 267 -20.97 12.91 -2.13
N ARG A 268 -19.92 12.26 -1.61
CA ARG A 268 -19.94 10.83 -1.34
C ARG A 268 -20.90 10.46 -0.20
N SER A 269 -21.10 11.34 0.80
CA SER A 269 -22.13 11.14 1.84
C SER A 269 -23.52 11.07 1.21
N LEU A 270 -23.82 11.98 0.31
CA LEU A 270 -25.12 12.04 -0.35
C LEU A 270 -25.34 10.79 -1.24
N ILE A 271 -24.42 10.56 -2.18
CA ILE A 271 -24.51 9.41 -3.11
C ILE A 271 -24.55 8.09 -2.33
N GLY A 272 -23.63 7.89 -1.40
CA GLY A 272 -23.53 6.65 -0.64
C GLY A 272 -24.70 6.42 0.31
N PHE A 273 -25.38 7.47 0.79
CA PHE A 273 -26.61 7.32 1.55
C PHE A 273 -27.73 6.73 0.68
N PHE A 274 -27.91 7.21 -0.55
CA PHE A 274 -28.91 6.66 -1.45
C PHE A 274 -28.56 5.23 -1.92
N GLU A 275 -27.28 4.93 -2.17
CA GLU A 275 -26.84 3.60 -2.61
C GLU A 275 -26.94 2.55 -1.51
N ARG A 276 -26.49 2.88 -0.28
CA ARG A 276 -26.33 1.93 0.82
C ARG A 276 -27.47 1.98 1.85
N ARG A 277 -28.30 3.00 1.79
CA ARG A 277 -29.44 3.25 2.70
C ARG A 277 -29.07 3.15 4.19
N THR A 278 -27.89 3.63 4.58
CA THR A 278 -27.38 3.59 5.95
C THR A 278 -26.75 4.91 6.38
N LEU A 279 -27.05 5.35 7.60
CA LEU A 279 -26.43 6.55 8.20
C LEU A 279 -24.93 6.37 8.49
N LYS A 280 -24.42 5.13 8.53
CA LYS A 280 -22.98 4.87 8.69
C LYS A 280 -22.16 5.58 7.61
N VAL A 281 -22.66 5.70 6.38
CA VAL A 281 -21.99 6.41 5.28
C VAL A 281 -21.77 7.87 5.64
N ILE A 282 -22.80 8.54 6.15
CA ILE A 282 -22.72 9.94 6.54
C ILE A 282 -21.69 10.10 7.67
N ALA A 283 -21.71 9.22 8.67
CA ALA A 283 -20.76 9.27 9.77
C ALA A 283 -19.29 9.11 9.33
N VAL A 284 -19.02 8.20 8.38
CA VAL A 284 -17.69 7.98 7.82
C VAL A 284 -17.18 9.23 7.12
N TYR A 285 -17.97 9.81 6.22
CA TYR A 285 -17.53 10.98 5.45
C TYR A 285 -17.56 12.26 6.28
N ALA A 286 -18.46 12.41 7.27
CA ALA A 286 -18.40 13.52 8.22
C ALA A 286 -17.11 13.48 9.07
N ARG A 287 -16.67 12.30 9.51
CA ARG A 287 -15.40 12.10 10.20
C ARG A 287 -14.21 12.48 9.30
N THR A 288 -14.23 12.04 8.05
CA THR A 288 -13.17 12.35 7.06
C THR A 288 -13.11 13.86 6.79
N ALA A 289 -14.27 14.50 6.58
CA ALA A 289 -14.38 15.94 6.39
C ALA A 289 -13.91 16.72 7.63
N GLY A 290 -14.29 16.29 8.84
CA GLY A 290 -13.87 16.91 10.10
C GLY A 290 -12.35 16.83 10.31
N LEU A 291 -11.73 15.69 9.99
CA LEU A 291 -10.27 15.56 10.00
C LEU A 291 -9.63 16.52 9.01
N SER A 292 -10.16 16.57 7.78
CA SER A 292 -9.62 17.41 6.70
C SER A 292 -9.74 18.89 7.02
N LEU A 293 -10.85 19.33 7.62
CA LEU A 293 -11.02 20.71 8.12
C LEU A 293 -9.98 21.07 9.18
N ARG A 294 -9.75 20.19 10.15
CA ARG A 294 -8.67 20.37 11.15
C ARG A 294 -7.32 20.51 10.47
N CYS A 295 -6.98 19.62 9.55
CA CYS A 295 -5.74 19.69 8.77
C CYS A 295 -5.61 21.01 8.00
N MET A 296 -6.70 21.51 7.43
CA MET A 296 -6.72 22.78 6.68
C MET A 296 -6.45 23.99 7.59
N VAL A 297 -7.02 24.00 8.80
CA VAL A 297 -6.80 25.06 9.80
C VAL A 297 -5.35 25.05 10.29
N PHE A 298 -4.86 23.89 10.71
CA PHE A 298 -3.50 23.78 11.26
C PHE A 298 -2.40 23.75 10.20
N GLY A 299 -2.73 23.60 8.92
CA GLY A 299 -1.76 23.51 7.81
C GLY A 299 -0.89 22.26 7.83
N ARG A 300 -1.23 21.28 8.66
CA ARG A 300 -0.51 19.99 8.79
C ARG A 300 -1.42 18.88 9.31
N MET A 301 -1.03 17.64 9.05
CA MET A 301 -1.67 16.48 9.66
C MET A 301 -1.30 16.38 11.15
N PRO A 302 -2.25 16.16 12.06
CA PRO A 302 -1.94 15.90 13.48
C PRO A 302 -1.05 14.67 13.64
N ASN A 303 -0.05 14.73 14.53
CA ASN A 303 0.87 13.60 14.79
C ASN A 303 0.15 12.38 15.38
N ALA A 304 -0.84 12.63 16.23
CA ALA A 304 -1.70 11.58 16.76
C ALA A 304 -3.01 11.55 15.97
N THR A 305 -3.09 10.71 14.94
CA THR A 305 -4.39 10.38 14.36
C THR A 305 -4.98 9.27 15.23
N PRO A 306 -6.17 9.44 15.85
CA PRO A 306 -6.74 8.42 16.70
C PRO A 306 -7.25 7.24 15.86
N VAL A 307 -6.35 6.43 15.35
CA VAL A 307 -6.67 5.17 14.69
C VAL A 307 -7.15 4.17 15.75
N ALA A 308 -6.64 4.24 16.97
CA ALA A 308 -7.10 3.46 18.12
C ALA A 308 -8.59 3.67 18.46
N ALA A 309 -9.17 4.85 18.17
CA ALA A 309 -10.58 5.11 18.39
C ALA A 309 -11.52 4.40 17.39
N VAL A 310 -10.97 3.86 16.28
CA VAL A 310 -11.78 3.08 15.30
C VAL A 310 -11.99 1.66 15.77
N GLN A 311 -11.01 1.09 16.47
CA GLN A 311 -11.11 -0.30 16.99
C GLN A 311 -12.03 -0.41 18.22
N GLN A 312 -12.21 0.66 19.00
CA GLN A 312 -13.07 0.63 20.19
C GLN A 312 -14.56 0.77 19.89
N GLY A 313 -14.96 1.25 18.71
CA GLY A 313 -16.38 1.41 18.33
C GLY A 313 -17.11 0.13 17.95
N SER A 314 -16.41 -1.00 17.78
CA SER A 314 -17.02 -2.29 17.38
C SER A 314 -17.32 -3.26 18.53
N ARG A 315 -17.02 -2.92 19.78
CA ARG A 315 -17.52 -3.68 20.92
C ARG A 315 -18.97 -3.27 21.20
N VAL A 316 -19.89 -3.84 20.44
CA VAL A 316 -21.31 -3.92 20.80
C VAL A 316 -21.38 -4.64 22.15
N ARG A 317 -21.87 -3.94 23.17
CA ARG A 317 -22.26 -4.55 24.47
C ARG A 317 -23.29 -5.62 24.18
N THR A 318 -22.86 -6.87 24.24
CA THR A 318 -23.82 -7.98 24.39
C THR A 318 -24.35 -7.85 25.82
N ILE A 319 -25.56 -7.29 25.95
CA ILE A 319 -26.30 -7.32 27.18
C ILE A 319 -26.83 -8.76 27.30
N THR A 320 -26.13 -9.57 28.08
CA THR A 320 -26.68 -10.82 28.58
C THR A 320 -27.74 -10.46 29.60
N GLY A 321 -29.01 -10.47 29.19
CA GLY A 321 -30.12 -10.47 30.06
C GLY A 321 -30.16 -11.81 30.80
N SER A 322 -29.74 -11.80 32.06
CA SER A 322 -30.09 -12.86 33.03
C SER A 322 -31.54 -12.67 33.40
N THR A 323 -32.37 -13.63 33.08
CA THR A 323 -33.67 -13.81 33.70
C THR A 323 -33.64 -15.10 34.48
N LYS A 324 -34.07 -14.96 35.71
CA LYS A 324 -34.32 -16.02 36.69
C LYS A 324 -35.29 -17.08 36.17
#